data_6fd8ac40c6ed88f2a69028eff4deb2e7
#
_entry.id   6fd8ac40c6ed88f2a69028eff4deb2e7
#
_cell.length_a   1.000
_cell.length_b   1.000
_cell.length_c   1.000
_cell.angle_alpha   90.00
_cell.angle_beta   90.00
_cell.angle_gamma   90.00
#
_symmetry.space_group_name_H-M   'P 1'
#
loop_
_entity.id
_entity.type
_entity.pdbx_description
1 polymer ?
#
loop_
_entity_poly.entity_id
_entity_poly.type
_entity_poly.pdbx_seq_one_letter_code
_entity_poly.pdbx_strand_id
1 'polypeptide(L)'
;KLMTSPETKALLDELSARAGELDLVHRREVEELRRSCEQLTRIPADEYMAYKELCNRADDVWHKAKAQDDFALFCPVLQELVDYNRRFAGYYDASKAPYDALLNEYERGVDRKMLDSFFATLREGLVPLIHKIGEKPQIDDSFLHQEYPAAQQKAFADYLMEVMGLDRSHCGLGETEHPFTLEFNNKDVRITTNYDEHNVASSMYSVLHEGGHALYELGIRDDLQYTCLAGGVSMGVHESQSRFYENLIGRSRPFVEAIYPKVQEFFPR
;
A
#
# COMPACT_ATOMS: atom_id res chain seq x y z
N LYS A 1 7.69 -1.16 23.78
CA LYS A 1 7.69 -1.12 25.28
C LYS A 1 6.45 -0.40 25.83
N LEU A 2 6.11 0.83 25.35
CA LEU A 2 4.93 1.56 25.87
C LEU A 2 3.65 0.75 25.65
N MET A 3 3.34 0.37 24.41
CA MET A 3 2.12 -0.36 24.02
C MET A 3 1.96 -1.73 24.70
N THR A 4 3.05 -2.32 25.19
CA THR A 4 3.05 -3.65 25.81
C THR A 4 3.33 -3.60 27.31
N SER A 5 3.26 -2.39 27.92
CA SER A 5 3.47 -2.24 29.34
C SER A 5 2.25 -2.69 30.16
N PRO A 6 2.45 -3.19 31.39
CA PRO A 6 1.34 -3.53 32.30
C PRO A 6 0.41 -2.35 32.55
N GLU A 7 0.97 -1.14 32.64
CA GLU A 7 0.21 0.09 32.91
C GLU A 7 -0.71 0.42 31.73
N THR A 8 -0.22 0.32 30.47
CA THR A 8 -1.04 0.53 29.27
C THR A 8 -2.17 -0.50 29.21
N LYS A 9 -1.87 -1.76 29.50
CA LYS A 9 -2.89 -2.81 29.52
C LYS A 9 -3.97 -2.53 30.59
N ALA A 10 -3.57 -2.18 31.81
CA ALA A 10 -4.50 -1.87 32.90
C ALA A 10 -5.40 -0.69 32.55
N LEU A 11 -4.84 0.37 31.93
CA LEU A 11 -5.61 1.53 31.47
C LEU A 11 -6.63 1.14 30.38
N LEU A 12 -6.23 0.34 29.40
CA LEU A 12 -7.12 -0.13 28.33
C LEU A 12 -8.23 -1.04 28.87
N ASP A 13 -7.94 -1.88 29.86
CA ASP A 13 -8.95 -2.73 30.54
C ASP A 13 -9.94 -1.87 31.30
N GLU A 14 -9.49 -0.84 32.05
CA GLU A 14 -10.36 0.10 32.77
C GLU A 14 -11.26 0.88 31.79
N LEU A 15 -10.69 1.48 30.72
CA LEU A 15 -11.46 2.23 29.75
C LEU A 15 -12.45 1.34 28.99
N SER A 16 -12.08 0.10 28.69
CA SER A 16 -13.00 -0.87 28.07
C SER A 16 -14.18 -1.21 28.97
N ALA A 17 -13.95 -1.35 30.26
CA ALA A 17 -15.04 -1.59 31.25
C ALA A 17 -16.00 -0.41 31.34
N ARG A 18 -15.53 0.80 31.02
CA ARG A 18 -16.29 2.05 31.03
C ARG A 18 -16.67 2.55 29.61
N ALA A 19 -16.66 1.67 28.61
CA ALA A 19 -16.92 2.04 27.21
C ALA A 19 -18.26 2.76 27.00
N GLY A 20 -19.27 2.51 27.84
CA GLY A 20 -20.57 3.21 27.80
C GLY A 20 -20.53 4.69 28.21
N GLU A 21 -19.45 5.13 28.86
CA GLU A 21 -19.23 6.53 29.27
C GLU A 21 -18.48 7.33 28.21
N LEU A 22 -17.88 6.62 27.22
CA LEU A 22 -17.09 7.21 26.15
C LEU A 22 -17.98 7.57 24.94
N ASP A 23 -17.65 8.67 24.27
CA ASP A 23 -18.20 8.94 22.95
C ASP A 23 -17.72 7.91 21.91
N LEU A 24 -18.25 8.00 20.69
CA LEU A 24 -17.96 7.02 19.65
C LEU A 24 -16.46 6.98 19.28
N VAL A 25 -15.81 8.13 19.18
CA VAL A 25 -14.39 8.21 18.76
C VAL A 25 -13.50 7.57 19.81
N HIS A 26 -13.58 8.02 21.07
CA HIS A 26 -12.75 7.46 22.16
C HIS A 26 -13.01 5.97 22.39
N ARG A 27 -14.27 5.53 22.25
CA ARG A 27 -14.57 4.10 22.34
C ARG A 27 -13.86 3.29 21.26
N ARG A 28 -13.87 3.78 20.02
CA ARG A 28 -13.17 3.12 18.91
C ARG A 28 -11.66 3.15 19.07
N GLU A 29 -11.10 4.25 19.57
CA GLU A 29 -9.67 4.31 19.91
C GLU A 29 -9.29 3.23 20.94
N VAL A 30 -10.07 3.09 22.01
CA VAL A 30 -9.82 2.06 23.03
C VAL A 30 -9.89 0.65 22.43
N GLU A 31 -10.88 0.37 21.58
CA GLU A 31 -11.02 -0.91 20.88
C GLU A 31 -9.79 -1.21 20.00
N GLU A 32 -9.34 -0.25 19.20
CA GLU A 32 -8.19 -0.45 18.28
C GLU A 32 -6.85 -0.50 19.04
N LEU A 33 -6.64 0.35 20.02
CA LEU A 33 -5.44 0.32 20.85
C LEU A 33 -5.33 -0.99 21.63
N ARG A 34 -6.46 -1.48 22.19
CA ARG A 34 -6.50 -2.77 22.86
C ARG A 34 -6.13 -3.91 21.94
N ARG A 35 -6.70 -3.94 20.74
CA ARG A 35 -6.38 -4.95 19.71
C ARG A 35 -4.89 -4.92 19.38
N SER A 36 -4.34 -3.74 19.08
CA SER A 36 -2.92 -3.57 18.78
C SER A 36 -2.01 -4.01 19.92
N CYS A 37 -2.39 -3.70 21.16
CA CYS A 37 -1.70 -4.16 22.37
C CYS A 37 -1.72 -5.69 22.47
N GLU A 38 -2.87 -6.31 22.27
CA GLU A 38 -3.03 -7.77 22.32
C GLU A 38 -2.20 -8.46 21.25
N GLN A 39 -2.20 -7.95 20.00
CA GLN A 39 -1.40 -8.49 18.90
C GLN A 39 0.11 -8.44 19.21
N LEU A 40 0.59 -7.28 19.64
CA LEU A 40 2.01 -7.10 19.97
C LEU A 40 2.45 -7.93 21.17
N THR A 41 1.58 -8.16 22.15
CA THR A 41 1.92 -8.95 23.36
C THR A 41 1.92 -10.46 23.11
N ARG A 42 1.29 -10.93 22.02
CA ARG A 42 1.32 -12.35 21.63
C ARG A 42 2.69 -12.80 21.13
N ILE A 43 3.48 -11.89 20.55
CA ILE A 43 4.80 -12.20 20.02
C ILE A 43 5.85 -11.96 21.12
N PRO A 44 6.76 -12.91 21.41
CA PRO A 44 7.89 -12.67 22.29
C PRO A 44 8.70 -11.45 21.82
N ALA A 45 9.04 -10.55 22.75
CA ALA A 45 9.65 -9.26 22.40
C ALA A 45 11.02 -9.40 21.69
N ASP A 46 11.80 -10.39 22.10
CA ASP A 46 13.09 -10.73 21.49
C ASP A 46 12.93 -11.26 20.04
N GLU A 47 11.93 -12.11 19.80
CA GLU A 47 11.62 -12.57 18.45
C GLU A 47 11.12 -11.43 17.56
N TYR A 48 10.28 -10.53 18.10
CA TYR A 48 9.83 -9.36 17.34
C TYR A 48 10.99 -8.43 16.96
N MET A 49 11.93 -8.21 17.90
CA MET A 49 13.12 -7.39 17.63
C MET A 49 14.02 -8.04 16.57
N ALA A 50 14.30 -9.35 16.70
CA ALA A 50 15.09 -10.08 15.71
C ALA A 50 14.44 -10.08 14.31
N TYR A 51 13.10 -10.17 14.25
CA TYR A 51 12.36 -10.04 12.99
C TYR A 51 12.52 -8.65 12.36
N LYS A 52 12.47 -7.58 13.16
CA LYS A 52 12.68 -6.22 12.64
C LYS A 52 14.10 -6.00 12.11
N GLU A 53 15.11 -6.55 12.78
CA GLU A 53 16.49 -6.55 12.28
C GLU A 53 16.62 -7.35 10.97
N LEU A 54 15.92 -8.49 10.89
CA LEU A 54 15.85 -9.28 9.66
C LEU A 54 15.18 -8.50 8.52
N CYS A 55 14.08 -7.77 8.78
CA CYS A 55 13.43 -6.94 7.76
C CYS A 55 14.39 -5.90 7.18
N ASN A 56 15.13 -5.18 8.03
CA ASN A 56 16.12 -4.19 7.58
C ASN A 56 17.22 -4.83 6.72
N ARG A 57 17.77 -5.97 7.18
CA ARG A 57 18.76 -6.74 6.39
C ARG A 57 18.19 -7.24 5.08
N ALA A 58 16.93 -7.67 5.07
CA ALA A 58 16.27 -8.18 3.88
C ALA A 58 16.08 -7.10 2.82
N ASP A 59 15.78 -5.88 3.23
CA ASP A 59 15.67 -4.73 2.35
C ASP A 59 17.00 -4.45 1.63
N ASP A 60 18.10 -4.37 2.37
CA ASP A 60 19.45 -4.18 1.81
C ASP A 60 19.83 -5.31 0.82
N VAL A 61 19.50 -6.57 1.15
CA VAL A 61 19.80 -7.71 0.29
C VAL A 61 18.92 -7.71 -0.96
N TRP A 62 17.64 -7.33 -0.81
CA TRP A 62 16.72 -7.22 -1.93
C TRP A 62 17.17 -6.18 -2.97
N HIS A 63 17.58 -4.98 -2.53
CA HIS A 63 18.12 -3.96 -3.44
C HIS A 63 19.32 -4.47 -4.24
N LYS A 64 20.26 -5.16 -3.59
CA LYS A 64 21.43 -5.74 -4.25
C LYS A 64 21.06 -6.85 -5.23
N ALA A 65 20.17 -7.75 -4.82
CA ALA A 65 19.70 -8.87 -5.64
C ALA A 65 18.96 -8.37 -6.89
N LYS A 66 18.09 -7.35 -6.72
CA LYS A 66 17.37 -6.72 -7.83
C LYS A 66 18.31 -6.04 -8.81
N ALA A 67 19.29 -5.28 -8.33
CA ALA A 67 20.27 -4.60 -9.18
C ALA A 67 21.15 -5.57 -9.99
N GLN A 68 21.34 -6.80 -9.49
CA GLN A 68 22.15 -7.86 -10.11
C GLN A 68 21.33 -8.89 -10.87
N ASP A 69 19.99 -8.79 -10.85
CA ASP A 69 19.07 -9.83 -11.35
C ASP A 69 19.39 -11.22 -10.77
N ASP A 70 19.73 -11.27 -9.47
CA ASP A 70 20.16 -12.47 -8.75
C ASP A 70 19.20 -12.83 -7.61
N PHE A 71 18.16 -13.62 -7.94
CA PHE A 71 17.22 -14.12 -6.95
C PHE A 71 17.88 -15.05 -5.93
N ALA A 72 18.94 -15.77 -6.30
CA ALA A 72 19.62 -16.69 -5.39
C ALA A 72 20.27 -15.97 -4.21
N LEU A 73 20.68 -14.72 -4.40
CA LEU A 73 21.18 -13.86 -3.33
C LEU A 73 20.08 -13.52 -2.29
N PHE A 74 18.83 -13.31 -2.75
CA PHE A 74 17.71 -12.96 -1.87
C PHE A 74 17.03 -14.18 -1.22
N CYS A 75 17.03 -15.33 -1.88
CA CYS A 75 16.30 -16.52 -1.46
C CYS A 75 16.54 -16.96 0.01
N PRO A 76 17.77 -16.97 0.56
CA PRO A 76 17.99 -17.33 1.96
C PRO A 76 17.29 -16.39 2.95
N VAL A 77 17.36 -15.10 2.71
CA VAL A 77 16.74 -14.08 3.57
C VAL A 77 15.20 -14.14 3.46
N LEU A 78 14.69 -14.37 2.27
CA LEU A 78 13.25 -14.58 2.04
C LEU A 78 12.76 -15.82 2.83
N GLN A 79 13.54 -16.90 2.86
CA GLN A 79 13.19 -18.10 3.65
C GLN A 79 13.12 -17.77 5.14
N GLU A 80 14.07 -16.99 5.69
CA GLU A 80 14.03 -16.56 7.08
C GLU A 80 12.76 -15.73 7.38
N LEU A 81 12.38 -14.80 6.48
CA LEU A 81 11.15 -14.03 6.61
C LEU A 81 9.90 -14.91 6.63
N VAL A 82 9.82 -15.90 5.74
CA VAL A 82 8.71 -16.86 5.69
C VAL A 82 8.63 -17.67 6.99
N ASP A 83 9.76 -18.11 7.54
CA ASP A 83 9.79 -18.88 8.78
C ASP A 83 9.37 -18.08 10.00
N TYR A 84 9.74 -16.79 10.07
CA TYR A 84 9.21 -15.87 11.10
C TYR A 84 7.70 -15.68 10.97
N ASN A 85 7.20 -15.43 9.75
CA ASN A 85 5.76 -15.25 9.54
C ASN A 85 4.95 -16.51 9.88
N ARG A 86 5.47 -17.70 9.61
CA ARG A 86 4.85 -18.97 10.03
C ARG A 86 4.77 -19.10 11.55
N ARG A 87 5.84 -18.71 12.27
CA ARG A 87 5.81 -18.70 13.75
C ARG A 87 4.81 -17.67 14.29
N PHE A 88 4.82 -16.46 13.74
CA PHE A 88 3.91 -15.37 14.15
C PHE A 88 2.44 -15.73 13.93
N ALA A 89 2.13 -16.41 12.84
CA ALA A 89 0.78 -16.93 12.62
C ALA A 89 0.29 -17.80 13.78
N GLY A 90 1.18 -18.64 14.35
CA GLY A 90 0.88 -19.46 15.53
C GLY A 90 0.66 -18.63 16.80
N TYR A 91 1.37 -17.51 16.96
CA TYR A 91 1.15 -16.58 18.09
C TYR A 91 -0.16 -15.79 17.94
N TYR A 92 -0.54 -15.40 16.72
CA TYR A 92 -1.78 -14.67 16.49
C TYR A 92 -3.00 -15.55 16.72
N ASP A 93 -3.06 -16.72 16.12
CA ASP A 93 -4.17 -17.67 16.29
C ASP A 93 -3.75 -19.09 15.89
N ALA A 94 -3.35 -19.90 16.88
CA ALA A 94 -2.95 -21.29 16.66
C ALA A 94 -4.12 -22.21 16.22
N SER A 95 -5.37 -21.76 16.33
CA SER A 95 -6.54 -22.53 15.90
C SER A 95 -6.83 -22.40 14.41
N LYS A 96 -6.24 -21.39 13.74
CA LYS A 96 -6.39 -21.13 12.31
C LYS A 96 -5.24 -21.72 11.50
N ALA A 97 -5.49 -21.93 10.22
CA ALA A 97 -4.39 -22.16 9.27
C ALA A 97 -3.47 -20.92 9.26
N PRO A 98 -2.13 -21.11 9.17
CA PRO A 98 -1.19 -19.98 9.27
C PRO A 98 -1.51 -18.81 8.35
N TYR A 99 -1.90 -19.07 7.12
CA TYR A 99 -2.25 -18.02 6.17
C TYR A 99 -3.50 -17.24 6.56
N ASP A 100 -4.53 -17.91 7.12
CA ASP A 100 -5.76 -17.25 7.60
C ASP A 100 -5.51 -16.38 8.82
N ALA A 101 -4.59 -16.81 9.71
CA ALA A 101 -4.16 -15.99 10.83
C ALA A 101 -3.45 -14.70 10.36
N LEU A 102 -2.58 -14.80 9.35
CA LEU A 102 -1.88 -13.66 8.77
C LEU A 102 -2.82 -12.74 7.97
N LEU A 103 -3.74 -13.29 7.18
CA LEU A 103 -4.72 -12.47 6.43
C LEU A 103 -5.49 -11.53 7.33
N ASN A 104 -5.89 -11.98 8.52
CA ASN A 104 -6.64 -11.17 9.47
C ASN A 104 -5.86 -9.96 10.02
N GLU A 105 -4.52 -9.98 9.93
CA GLU A 105 -3.68 -8.83 10.32
C GLU A 105 -3.71 -7.72 9.26
N TYR A 106 -3.92 -8.06 8.01
CA TYR A 106 -3.98 -7.11 6.88
C TYR A 106 -5.41 -6.68 6.53
N GLU A 107 -6.37 -7.63 6.59
CA GLU A 107 -7.77 -7.37 6.30
C GLU A 107 -8.65 -8.14 7.29
N ARG A 108 -9.23 -7.41 8.23
CA ARG A 108 -9.97 -7.99 9.36
C ARG A 108 -11.17 -8.81 8.90
N GLY A 109 -11.23 -10.07 9.35
CA GLY A 109 -12.34 -10.96 9.07
C GLY A 109 -12.28 -11.68 7.71
N VAL A 110 -11.23 -11.43 6.92
CA VAL A 110 -10.98 -12.15 5.66
C VAL A 110 -10.26 -13.47 5.95
N ASP A 111 -10.70 -14.54 5.30
CA ASP A 111 -10.08 -15.86 5.31
C ASP A 111 -9.91 -16.40 3.89
N ARG A 112 -9.17 -17.52 3.76
CA ARG A 112 -8.95 -18.16 2.46
C ARG A 112 -10.25 -18.60 1.79
N LYS A 113 -11.21 -19.08 2.54
CA LYS A 113 -12.49 -19.56 1.99
C LYS A 113 -13.23 -18.44 1.26
N MET A 114 -13.25 -17.25 1.86
CA MET A 114 -13.82 -16.05 1.25
C MET A 114 -13.04 -15.66 -0.01
N LEU A 115 -11.71 -15.62 0.08
CA LEU A 115 -10.85 -15.27 -1.06
C LEU A 115 -10.92 -16.32 -2.18
N ASP A 116 -10.93 -17.61 -1.87
CA ASP A 116 -11.05 -18.67 -2.85
C ASP A 116 -12.36 -18.56 -3.65
N SER A 117 -13.47 -18.27 -2.98
CA SER A 117 -14.75 -18.04 -3.65
C SER A 117 -14.73 -16.81 -4.55
N PHE A 118 -14.15 -15.70 -4.05
CA PHE A 118 -14.01 -14.46 -4.81
C PHE A 118 -13.12 -14.65 -6.05
N PHE A 119 -11.93 -15.22 -5.87
CA PHE A 119 -11.01 -15.44 -6.97
C PHE A 119 -11.47 -16.50 -7.98
N ALA A 120 -12.22 -17.52 -7.54
CA ALA A 120 -12.84 -18.46 -8.47
C ALA A 120 -13.77 -17.74 -9.44
N THR A 121 -14.67 -16.89 -8.94
CA THR A 121 -15.59 -16.09 -9.76
C THR A 121 -14.85 -15.16 -10.72
N LEU A 122 -13.80 -14.46 -10.22
CA LEU A 122 -12.97 -13.60 -11.07
C LEU A 122 -12.27 -14.40 -12.18
N ARG A 123 -11.68 -15.54 -11.84
CA ARG A 123 -10.95 -16.38 -12.77
C ARG A 123 -11.85 -16.92 -13.89
N GLU A 124 -13.07 -17.37 -13.55
CA GLU A 124 -14.05 -17.82 -14.52
C GLU A 124 -14.44 -16.75 -15.55
N GLY A 125 -14.51 -15.47 -15.11
CA GLY A 125 -14.82 -14.35 -15.99
C GLY A 125 -13.61 -13.79 -16.74
N LEU A 126 -12.52 -13.54 -16.04
CA LEU A 126 -11.38 -12.81 -16.58
C LEU A 126 -10.47 -13.66 -17.49
N VAL A 127 -10.23 -14.93 -17.15
CA VAL A 127 -9.31 -15.77 -17.94
C VAL A 127 -9.80 -15.96 -19.37
N PRO A 128 -11.09 -16.31 -19.62
CA PRO A 128 -11.60 -16.40 -20.99
C PRO A 128 -11.55 -15.06 -21.73
N LEU A 129 -11.76 -13.95 -21.02
CA LEU A 129 -11.68 -12.61 -21.62
C LEU A 129 -10.26 -12.28 -22.04
N ILE A 130 -9.26 -12.55 -21.19
CA ILE A 130 -7.83 -12.33 -21.49
C ILE A 130 -7.42 -13.15 -22.71
N HIS A 131 -7.83 -14.43 -22.80
CA HIS A 131 -7.56 -15.25 -23.97
C HIS A 131 -8.18 -14.66 -25.26
N LYS A 132 -9.46 -14.24 -25.20
CA LYS A 132 -10.12 -13.60 -26.34
C LYS A 132 -9.43 -12.31 -26.79
N ILE A 133 -8.91 -11.52 -25.85
CA ILE A 133 -8.13 -10.30 -26.16
C ILE A 133 -6.80 -10.68 -26.81
N GLY A 134 -6.11 -11.70 -26.28
CA GLY A 134 -4.83 -12.16 -26.83
C GLY A 134 -4.93 -12.72 -28.27
N GLU A 135 -6.11 -13.23 -28.66
CA GLU A 135 -6.38 -13.69 -30.04
C GLU A 135 -6.62 -12.55 -31.06
N LYS A 136 -6.81 -11.33 -30.57
CA LYS A 136 -7.02 -10.15 -31.44
C LYS A 136 -5.70 -9.52 -31.84
N PRO A 137 -5.65 -8.83 -32.99
CA PRO A 137 -4.50 -7.99 -33.31
C PRO A 137 -4.23 -7.02 -32.17
N GLN A 138 -3.00 -7.01 -31.68
CA GLN A 138 -2.61 -6.11 -30.62
C GLN A 138 -2.43 -4.69 -31.16
N ILE A 139 -2.74 -3.70 -30.33
CA ILE A 139 -2.52 -2.30 -30.65
C ILE A 139 -1.01 -2.05 -30.58
N ASP A 140 -0.46 -1.32 -31.56
CA ASP A 140 0.93 -0.86 -31.50
C ASP A 140 1.09 0.15 -30.36
N ASP A 141 1.83 -0.20 -29.34
CA ASP A 141 2.16 0.61 -28.16
C ASP A 141 3.62 1.11 -28.16
N SER A 142 4.33 0.93 -29.27
CA SER A 142 5.73 1.33 -29.43
C SER A 142 5.97 2.80 -29.09
N PHE A 143 4.94 3.64 -29.25
CA PHE A 143 4.99 5.05 -28.87
C PHE A 143 5.17 5.28 -27.36
N LEU A 144 4.83 4.31 -26.50
CA LEU A 144 5.07 4.39 -25.05
C LEU A 144 6.51 4.07 -24.67
N HIS A 145 7.26 3.42 -25.58
CA HIS A 145 8.60 2.87 -25.34
C HIS A 145 9.70 3.65 -26.11
N GLN A 146 9.41 4.88 -26.48
CA GLN A 146 10.39 5.80 -27.05
C GLN A 146 11.27 6.40 -25.96
N GLU A 147 12.17 7.30 -26.29
CA GLU A 147 12.97 8.02 -25.32
C GLU A 147 12.13 9.13 -24.65
N TYR A 148 11.96 9.02 -23.35
CA TYR A 148 11.22 9.94 -22.48
C TYR A 148 12.13 10.40 -21.34
N PRO A 149 12.89 11.51 -21.49
CA PRO A 149 13.87 11.93 -20.50
C PRO A 149 13.28 12.09 -19.10
N ALA A 150 13.98 11.60 -18.09
CA ALA A 150 13.53 11.62 -16.69
C ALA A 150 13.14 13.02 -16.18
N ALA A 151 13.87 14.06 -16.65
CA ALA A 151 13.54 15.46 -16.30
C ALA A 151 12.15 15.89 -16.81
N GLN A 152 11.75 15.44 -18.00
CA GLN A 152 10.43 15.72 -18.58
C GLN A 152 9.35 14.90 -17.87
N GLN A 153 9.62 13.62 -17.55
CA GLN A 153 8.72 12.78 -16.76
C GLN A 153 8.48 13.39 -15.37
N LYS A 154 9.50 13.94 -14.72
CA LYS A 154 9.36 14.63 -13.44
C LYS A 154 8.46 15.86 -13.54
N ALA A 155 8.65 16.70 -14.56
CA ALA A 155 7.80 17.86 -14.78
C ALA A 155 6.35 17.44 -15.10
N PHE A 156 6.17 16.35 -15.85
CA PHE A 156 4.86 15.78 -16.11
C PHE A 156 4.20 15.18 -14.85
N ALA A 157 4.97 14.55 -13.97
CA ALA A 157 4.49 14.07 -12.68
C ALA A 157 3.98 15.22 -11.80
N ASP A 158 4.67 16.35 -11.74
CA ASP A 158 4.21 17.55 -11.04
C ASP A 158 2.87 18.06 -11.61
N TYR A 159 2.72 18.07 -12.93
CA TYR A 159 1.45 18.39 -13.59
C TYR A 159 0.33 17.42 -13.23
N LEU A 160 0.60 16.11 -13.20
CA LEU A 160 -0.40 15.12 -12.80
C LEU A 160 -0.85 15.31 -11.35
N MET A 161 0.06 15.65 -10.45
CA MET A 161 -0.30 15.99 -9.06
C MET A 161 -1.24 17.21 -9.01
N GLU A 162 -1.00 18.24 -9.83
CA GLU A 162 -1.90 19.39 -9.95
C GLU A 162 -3.27 18.97 -10.47
N VAL A 163 -3.33 18.14 -11.53
CA VAL A 163 -4.59 17.60 -12.08
C VAL A 163 -5.39 16.82 -11.04
N MET A 164 -4.70 16.06 -10.18
CA MET A 164 -5.32 15.32 -9.07
C MET A 164 -5.76 16.21 -7.91
N GLY A 165 -5.36 17.50 -7.88
CA GLY A 165 -5.63 18.41 -6.77
C GLY A 165 -4.74 18.18 -5.56
N LEU A 166 -3.58 17.53 -5.73
CA LEU A 166 -2.59 17.32 -4.68
C LEU A 166 -1.81 18.61 -4.44
N ASP A 167 -2.05 19.25 -3.29
CA ASP A 167 -1.33 20.44 -2.88
C ASP A 167 0.12 20.11 -2.51
N ARG A 168 1.07 20.69 -3.25
CA ARG A 168 2.51 20.49 -3.04
C ARG A 168 3.02 20.98 -1.68
N SER A 169 2.27 21.79 -0.97
CA SER A 169 2.57 22.18 0.41
C SER A 169 2.25 21.09 1.43
N HIS A 170 1.40 20.12 1.05
CA HIS A 170 0.99 19.01 1.88
C HIS A 170 1.35 17.63 1.29
N CYS A 171 1.71 17.57 0.01
CA CYS A 171 2.08 16.34 -0.67
C CYS A 171 3.44 16.44 -1.36
N GLY A 172 4.44 15.74 -0.83
CA GLY A 172 5.77 15.62 -1.42
C GLY A 172 5.81 14.59 -2.55
N LEU A 173 6.71 14.78 -3.53
CA LEU A 173 7.03 13.80 -4.56
C LEU A 173 8.53 13.49 -4.54
N GLY A 174 8.87 12.22 -4.41
CA GLY A 174 10.24 11.69 -4.46
C GLY A 174 10.42 10.64 -5.55
N GLU A 175 11.65 10.15 -5.68
CA GLU A 175 12.01 9.07 -6.61
C GLU A 175 12.53 7.87 -5.82
N THR A 176 12.12 6.66 -6.23
CA THR A 176 12.55 5.40 -5.62
C THR A 176 12.42 4.24 -6.60
N GLU A 177 13.10 3.12 -6.34
CA GLU A 177 13.00 1.91 -7.17
C GLU A 177 11.62 1.28 -7.18
N HIS A 178 10.90 1.33 -6.06
CA HIS A 178 9.53 0.85 -5.94
C HIS A 178 8.66 1.96 -5.35
N PRO A 179 7.74 2.53 -6.14
CA PRO A 179 6.84 3.58 -5.69
C PRO A 179 6.08 3.20 -4.42
N PHE A 180 5.87 4.16 -3.54
CA PHE A 180 5.10 4.01 -2.31
C PHE A 180 4.56 5.35 -1.83
N THR A 181 3.56 5.30 -0.98
CA THR A 181 3.01 6.45 -0.25
C THR A 181 3.34 6.32 1.23
N LEU A 182 3.75 7.42 1.84
CA LEU A 182 4.01 7.54 3.27
C LEU A 182 3.26 8.73 3.83
N GLU A 183 2.50 8.53 4.90
CA GLU A 183 1.78 9.57 5.62
C GLU A 183 2.42 9.85 6.98
N PHE A 184 2.46 11.12 7.35
CA PHE A 184 2.79 11.57 8.72
C PHE A 184 1.55 12.14 9.41
N ASN A 185 0.71 12.79 8.64
CA ASN A 185 -0.61 13.30 9.02
C ASN A 185 -1.31 13.83 7.76
N ASN A 186 -2.55 14.31 7.89
CA ASN A 186 -3.32 14.84 6.74
C ASN A 186 -2.81 16.20 6.20
N LYS A 187 -1.65 16.68 6.61
CA LYS A 187 -0.96 17.86 6.09
C LYS A 187 0.47 17.54 5.60
N ASP A 188 0.94 16.30 5.76
CA ASP A 188 2.24 15.83 5.27
C ASP A 188 2.11 14.38 4.81
N VAL A 189 1.83 14.22 3.52
CA VAL A 189 1.84 12.95 2.81
C VAL A 189 2.92 12.99 1.73
N ARG A 190 3.62 11.89 1.50
CA ARG A 190 4.72 11.83 0.55
C ARG A 190 4.55 10.62 -0.35
N ILE A 191 4.51 10.87 -1.65
CA ILE A 191 4.46 9.83 -2.66
C ILE A 191 5.82 9.72 -3.36
N THR A 192 6.09 8.56 -3.90
CA THR A 192 7.28 8.33 -4.73
C THR A 192 6.89 7.75 -6.07
N THR A 193 7.76 7.91 -7.05
CA THR A 193 7.62 7.30 -8.38
C THR A 193 8.97 6.81 -8.87
N ASN A 194 8.99 6.13 -10.01
CA ASN A 194 10.19 5.71 -10.72
C ASN A 194 10.13 6.19 -12.16
N TYR A 195 11.23 6.74 -12.69
CA TYR A 195 11.30 7.24 -14.06
C TYR A 195 12.08 6.26 -14.95
N ASP A 196 11.35 5.50 -15.75
CA ASP A 196 11.92 4.68 -16.83
C ASP A 196 11.90 5.49 -18.13
N GLU A 197 13.08 5.82 -18.66
CA GLU A 197 13.20 6.63 -19.87
C GLU A 197 12.66 5.94 -21.15
N HIS A 198 12.38 4.64 -21.06
CA HIS A 198 11.77 3.87 -22.15
C HIS A 198 10.34 3.39 -21.85
N ASN A 199 9.72 3.89 -20.77
CA ASN A 199 8.35 3.54 -20.42
C ASN A 199 7.65 4.67 -19.64
N VAL A 200 7.23 5.71 -20.34
CA VAL A 200 6.55 6.87 -19.74
C VAL A 200 5.25 6.48 -19.00
N ALA A 201 4.58 5.42 -19.44
CA ALA A 201 3.36 4.95 -18.79
C ALA A 201 3.61 4.47 -17.36
N SER A 202 4.80 3.92 -17.07
CA SER A 202 5.17 3.44 -15.73
C SER A 202 5.10 4.58 -14.71
N SER A 203 5.81 5.68 -14.91
CA SER A 203 5.81 6.82 -14.00
C SER A 203 4.44 7.52 -13.94
N MET A 204 3.76 7.66 -15.08
CA MET A 204 2.44 8.30 -15.16
C MET A 204 1.41 7.57 -14.28
N TYR A 205 1.26 6.26 -14.47
CA TYR A 205 0.29 5.47 -13.70
C TYR A 205 0.70 5.27 -12.25
N SER A 206 2.00 5.23 -11.97
CA SER A 206 2.51 5.22 -10.60
C SER A 206 2.12 6.49 -9.83
N VAL A 207 2.26 7.67 -10.42
CA VAL A 207 1.83 8.94 -9.79
C VAL A 207 0.33 8.96 -9.54
N LEU A 208 -0.48 8.45 -10.47
CA LEU A 208 -1.93 8.37 -10.29
C LEU A 208 -2.31 7.38 -9.17
N HIS A 209 -1.61 6.25 -9.08
CA HIS A 209 -1.79 5.23 -8.05
C HIS A 209 -1.44 5.78 -6.67
N GLU A 210 -0.21 6.24 -6.50
CA GLU A 210 0.27 6.79 -5.22
C GLU A 210 -0.48 8.06 -4.83
N GLY A 211 -0.85 8.87 -5.82
CA GLY A 211 -1.72 10.03 -5.62
C GLY A 211 -3.11 9.67 -5.10
N GLY A 212 -3.65 8.51 -5.51
CA GLY A 212 -4.90 7.97 -4.97
C GLY A 212 -4.80 7.63 -3.49
N HIS A 213 -3.70 6.98 -3.07
CA HIS A 213 -3.38 6.76 -1.67
C HIS A 213 -3.23 8.08 -0.91
N ALA A 214 -2.51 9.05 -1.50
CA ALA A 214 -2.28 10.34 -0.87
C ALA A 214 -3.59 11.13 -0.66
N LEU A 215 -4.49 11.14 -1.64
CA LEU A 215 -5.80 11.81 -1.49
C LEU A 215 -6.64 11.19 -0.37
N TYR A 216 -6.53 9.89 -0.17
CA TYR A 216 -7.20 9.22 0.94
C TYR A 216 -6.66 9.70 2.29
N GLU A 217 -5.35 9.73 2.47
CA GLU A 217 -4.70 10.17 3.72
C GLU A 217 -4.89 11.69 3.97
N LEU A 218 -4.76 12.53 2.95
CA LEU A 218 -5.04 13.97 3.05
C LEU A 218 -6.51 14.27 3.37
N GLY A 219 -7.43 13.35 3.03
CA GLY A 219 -8.86 13.45 3.32
C GLY A 219 -9.26 13.04 4.74
N ILE A 220 -8.34 12.56 5.56
CA ILE A 220 -8.63 12.20 6.96
C ILE A 220 -9.01 13.45 7.76
N ARG A 221 -10.06 13.35 8.55
CA ARG A 221 -10.58 14.45 9.37
C ARG A 221 -9.55 14.97 10.37
N ASP A 222 -9.51 16.29 10.55
CA ASP A 222 -8.57 16.93 11.48
C ASP A 222 -8.75 16.48 12.94
N ASP A 223 -9.97 16.18 13.36
CA ASP A 223 -10.28 15.73 14.73
C ASP A 223 -9.86 14.28 15.02
N LEU A 224 -9.49 13.51 13.99
CA LEU A 224 -8.92 12.18 14.14
C LEU A 224 -7.38 12.17 14.11
N GLN A 225 -6.75 13.31 13.77
CA GLN A 225 -5.30 13.37 13.71
C GLN A 225 -4.65 13.06 15.06
N TYR A 226 -3.52 12.37 15.02
CA TYR A 226 -2.79 11.89 16.22
C TYR A 226 -3.55 10.87 17.08
N THR A 227 -4.67 10.33 16.59
CA THR A 227 -5.34 9.17 17.18
C THR A 227 -4.96 7.91 16.39
N CYS A 228 -5.23 6.73 16.95
CA CYS A 228 -5.06 5.46 16.21
C CYS A 228 -6.14 5.24 15.12
N LEU A 229 -7.08 6.17 14.98
CA LEU A 229 -8.11 6.16 13.93
C LEU A 229 -7.74 7.09 12.75
N ALA A 230 -6.65 7.84 12.84
CA ALA A 230 -6.09 8.58 11.72
C ALA A 230 -5.38 7.61 10.77
N GLY A 231 -5.80 7.58 9.52
CA GLY A 231 -5.24 6.69 8.50
C GLY A 231 -6.28 5.80 7.83
N GLY A 232 -5.83 5.04 6.84
CA GLY A 232 -6.69 4.11 6.12
C GLY A 232 -7.26 3.01 7.00
N VAL A 233 -8.54 2.69 6.83
CA VAL A 233 -9.26 1.72 7.69
C VAL A 233 -8.80 0.28 7.46
N SER A 234 -8.30 -0.07 6.27
CA SER A 234 -7.71 -1.36 5.93
C SER A 234 -6.87 -1.25 4.67
N MET A 235 -6.01 -2.25 4.44
CA MET A 235 -5.20 -2.30 3.21
C MET A 235 -6.07 -2.42 1.97
N GLY A 236 -7.17 -3.19 2.02
CA GLY A 236 -8.09 -3.35 0.89
C GLY A 236 -8.80 -2.04 0.52
N VAL A 237 -9.26 -1.27 1.51
CA VAL A 237 -9.87 0.05 1.25
C VAL A 237 -8.82 1.04 0.75
N HIS A 238 -7.61 1.01 1.31
CA HIS A 238 -6.51 1.87 0.87
C HIS A 238 -6.14 1.62 -0.59
N GLU A 239 -5.96 0.35 -0.96
CA GLU A 239 -5.69 -0.06 -2.35
C GLU A 239 -6.87 0.25 -3.29
N SER A 240 -8.11 0.23 -2.80
CA SER A 240 -9.27 0.60 -3.61
C SER A 240 -9.22 2.07 -4.07
N GLN A 241 -8.63 2.96 -3.27
CA GLN A 241 -8.45 4.37 -3.63
C GLN A 241 -7.39 4.53 -4.73
N SER A 242 -6.24 3.90 -4.59
CA SER A 242 -5.20 3.91 -5.62
C SER A 242 -5.71 3.34 -6.95
N ARG A 243 -6.40 2.19 -6.90
CA ARG A 243 -6.99 1.56 -8.09
C ARG A 243 -8.12 2.37 -8.71
N PHE A 244 -8.89 3.08 -7.91
CA PHE A 244 -9.90 4.01 -8.43
C PHE A 244 -9.25 5.10 -9.29
N TYR A 245 -8.20 5.75 -8.79
CA TYR A 245 -7.51 6.82 -9.52
C TYR A 245 -6.69 6.27 -10.69
N GLU A 246 -5.95 5.17 -10.52
CA GLU A 246 -5.17 4.58 -11.60
C GLU A 246 -6.06 3.94 -12.67
N ASN A 247 -6.92 2.98 -12.28
CA ASN A 247 -7.59 2.12 -13.25
C ASN A 247 -8.91 2.70 -13.75
N LEU A 248 -9.74 3.30 -12.87
CA LEU A 248 -11.06 3.78 -13.28
C LEU A 248 -11.00 5.20 -13.87
N ILE A 249 -10.16 6.07 -13.31
CA ILE A 249 -9.97 7.42 -13.83
C ILE A 249 -8.82 7.44 -14.84
N GLY A 250 -7.61 7.16 -14.41
CA GLY A 250 -6.38 7.36 -15.17
C GLY A 250 -6.31 6.59 -16.49
N ARG A 251 -6.86 5.36 -16.52
CA ARG A 251 -6.93 4.55 -17.74
C ARG A 251 -8.21 4.79 -18.56
N SER A 252 -9.07 5.70 -18.13
CA SER A 252 -10.27 6.03 -18.88
C SER A 252 -9.95 6.92 -20.09
N ARG A 253 -10.67 6.68 -21.19
CA ARG A 253 -10.52 7.50 -22.39
C ARG A 253 -10.75 9.00 -22.14
N PRO A 254 -11.79 9.44 -21.39
CA PRO A 254 -11.98 10.86 -21.11
C PRO A 254 -10.81 11.52 -20.39
N PHE A 255 -10.20 10.83 -19.42
CA PHE A 255 -9.05 11.34 -18.70
C PHE A 255 -7.84 11.46 -19.61
N VAL A 256 -7.53 10.40 -20.38
CA VAL A 256 -6.39 10.41 -21.31
C VAL A 256 -6.56 11.51 -22.37
N GLU A 257 -7.77 11.67 -22.94
CA GLU A 257 -8.05 12.74 -23.90
C GLU A 257 -7.87 14.14 -23.28
N ALA A 258 -8.24 14.31 -22.00
CA ALA A 258 -8.10 15.59 -21.30
C ALA A 258 -6.63 15.98 -21.06
N ILE A 259 -5.77 15.02 -20.69
CA ILE A 259 -4.34 15.30 -20.43
C ILE A 259 -3.47 15.25 -21.70
N TYR A 260 -3.95 14.65 -22.78
CA TYR A 260 -3.17 14.39 -23.99
C TYR A 260 -2.48 15.63 -24.59
N PRO A 261 -3.12 16.82 -24.68
CA PRO A 261 -2.41 18.02 -25.14
C PRO A 261 -1.18 18.35 -24.31
N LYS A 262 -1.24 18.13 -22.99
CA LYS A 262 -0.10 18.32 -22.09
C LYS A 262 0.97 17.25 -22.25
N VAL A 263 0.57 16.00 -22.49
CA VAL A 263 1.54 14.95 -22.85
C VAL A 263 2.36 15.37 -24.06
N GLN A 264 1.73 15.94 -25.10
CA GLN A 264 2.42 16.43 -26.30
C GLN A 264 3.32 17.64 -26.03
N GLU A 265 2.98 18.51 -25.05
CA GLU A 265 3.83 19.63 -24.64
C GLU A 265 5.09 19.16 -23.90
N PHE A 266 4.92 18.20 -22.95
CA PHE A 266 6.03 17.66 -22.17
C PHE A 266 6.96 16.76 -23.00
N PHE A 267 6.38 16.04 -23.98
CA PHE A 267 7.08 15.08 -24.83
C PHE A 267 6.88 15.40 -26.31
N PRO A 268 7.41 16.55 -26.80
CA PRO A 268 7.30 16.91 -28.21
C PRO A 268 8.06 15.91 -29.08
N ARG A 269 7.44 15.53 -30.20
CA ARG A 269 8.04 14.65 -31.22
C ARG A 269 8.68 15.47 -32.34
#